data_65197e149b58862932201ec9bffbe0a3
#
_entry.id   65197e149b58862932201ec9bffbe0a3
#
_cell.length_a   1.000
_cell.length_b   1.000
_cell.length_c   1.000
_cell.angle_alpha   90.00
_cell.angle_beta   90.00
_cell.angle_gamma   90.00
#
_symmetry.space_group_name_H-M   'P 1'
#
loop_
_entity.id
_entity.type
_entity.pdbx_description
1 polymer ?
#
loop_
_entity_poly.entity_id
_entity_poly.type
_entity_poly.pdbx_seq_one_letter_code
_entity_poly.pdbx_strand_id
1 'polypeptide(L)'
;TEWGLPVADDRRLFEKICLEGFQSGLSWLTILRKRENFREAFSDFDFTLVAKYGKRDIEKLVTNAGIIRHRGNEYGSLGAYFWQHETDPANRPKRLDHKTLKTLGKTPESIALSKDLKKRGWSFVGPTTAYAFMQAMGMVNDHIDGCFARDATEKARAKFKRPT
;
A
#
# COMPACT_ATOMS: atom_id res chain seq x y z
N THR A 1 -14.45 5.64 4.01
CA THR A 1 -13.65 6.74 3.39
C THR A 1 -12.19 6.70 3.82
N GLU A 2 -11.60 5.53 3.72
CA GLU A 2 -10.21 5.25 4.10
C GLU A 2 -9.26 5.44 2.92
N TRP A 3 -9.78 5.28 1.69
CA TRP A 3 -8.99 5.25 0.47
C TRP A 3 -8.63 6.67 -0.02
N GLY A 4 -7.35 6.84 -0.38
CA GLY A 4 -6.86 8.07 -1.01
C GLY A 4 -6.44 9.18 -0.04
N LEU A 5 -6.72 9.06 1.26
CA LEU A 5 -6.24 10.01 2.27
C LEU A 5 -4.79 9.71 2.68
N PRO A 6 -3.97 10.75 2.93
CA PRO A 6 -2.60 10.57 3.38
C PRO A 6 -2.52 9.81 4.70
N VAL A 7 -1.63 8.82 4.79
CA VAL A 7 -1.42 7.97 5.96
C VAL A 7 0.06 7.99 6.34
N ALA A 8 0.36 8.26 7.60
CA ALA A 8 1.70 8.18 8.19
C ALA A 8 1.83 7.01 9.17
N ASP A 9 0.71 6.44 9.62
CA ASP A 9 0.72 5.36 10.60
C ASP A 9 1.35 4.09 10.02
N ASP A 10 2.43 3.63 10.64
CA ASP A 10 3.24 2.52 10.15
C ASP A 10 2.46 1.19 10.10
N ARG A 11 1.56 0.93 11.05
CA ARG A 11 0.74 -0.29 11.04
C ARG A 11 -0.23 -0.29 9.86
N ARG A 12 -0.88 0.85 9.59
CA ARG A 12 -1.79 0.99 8.44
C ARG A 12 -1.04 0.87 7.11
N LEU A 13 0.15 1.43 7.02
CA LEU A 13 1.00 1.30 5.83
C LEU A 13 1.44 -0.14 5.64
N PHE A 14 1.84 -0.83 6.71
CA PHE A 14 2.22 -2.24 6.66
C PHE A 14 1.04 -3.15 6.34
N GLU A 15 -0.10 -2.98 7.01
CA GLU A 15 -1.35 -3.68 6.68
C GLU A 15 -1.66 -3.52 5.20
N LYS A 16 -1.67 -2.29 4.70
CA LYS A 16 -2.08 -2.00 3.32
C LYS A 16 -1.14 -2.60 2.28
N ILE A 17 0.18 -2.48 2.44
CA ILE A 17 1.10 -3.07 1.46
C ILE A 17 1.04 -4.60 1.46
N CYS A 18 0.85 -5.23 2.62
CA CYS A 18 0.64 -6.66 2.72
C CYS A 18 -0.65 -7.08 2.01
N LEU A 19 -1.78 -6.40 2.26
CA LEU A 19 -3.06 -6.69 1.63
C LEU A 19 -3.03 -6.47 0.10
N GLU A 20 -2.31 -5.47 -0.40
CA GLU A 20 -2.07 -5.28 -1.85
C GLU A 20 -1.29 -6.46 -2.45
N GLY A 21 -0.26 -6.93 -1.75
CA GLY A 21 0.49 -8.11 -2.18
C GLY A 21 -0.39 -9.38 -2.20
N PHE A 22 -1.18 -9.60 -1.16
CA PHE A 22 -2.09 -10.74 -1.06
C PHE A 22 -3.26 -10.67 -2.06
N GLN A 23 -3.64 -9.47 -2.50
CA GLN A 23 -4.71 -9.26 -3.49
C GLN A 23 -4.29 -9.73 -4.89
N SER A 24 -3.00 -9.85 -5.20
CA SER A 24 -2.51 -10.22 -6.54
C SER A 24 -3.21 -11.47 -7.08
N GLY A 25 -4.02 -11.29 -8.13
CA GLY A 25 -4.81 -12.35 -8.76
C GLY A 25 -6.15 -12.68 -8.08
N LEU A 26 -6.56 -11.94 -7.04
CA LEU A 26 -7.80 -12.12 -6.31
C LEU A 26 -8.66 -10.84 -6.32
N SER A 27 -9.95 -10.96 -5.99
CA SER A 27 -10.81 -9.79 -5.82
C SER A 27 -10.56 -9.09 -4.49
N TRP A 28 -10.69 -7.75 -4.46
CA TRP A 28 -10.63 -6.98 -3.20
C TRP A 28 -11.69 -7.41 -2.19
N LEU A 29 -12.86 -7.82 -2.65
CA LEU A 29 -13.90 -8.33 -1.76
C LEU A 29 -13.42 -9.57 -0.98
N THR A 30 -12.66 -10.46 -1.63
CA THR A 30 -12.06 -11.64 -0.99
C THR A 30 -11.07 -11.22 0.10
N ILE A 31 -10.23 -10.22 -0.16
CA ILE A 31 -9.24 -9.71 0.79
C ILE A 31 -9.94 -9.01 1.97
N LEU A 32 -10.92 -8.14 1.70
CA LEU A 32 -11.64 -7.41 2.75
C LEU A 32 -12.42 -8.34 3.69
N ARG A 33 -13.04 -9.40 3.16
CA ARG A 33 -13.71 -10.42 3.99
C ARG A 33 -12.75 -11.18 4.91
N LYS A 34 -11.47 -11.25 4.57
CA LYS A 34 -10.43 -11.90 5.37
C LYS A 34 -9.60 -10.91 6.21
N ARG A 35 -9.91 -9.62 6.18
CA ARG A 35 -9.08 -8.57 6.81
C ARG A 35 -8.85 -8.81 8.29
N GLU A 36 -9.90 -9.18 9.04
CA GLU A 36 -9.76 -9.49 10.47
C GLU A 36 -8.90 -10.74 10.72
N ASN A 37 -9.06 -11.77 9.89
CA ASN A 37 -8.21 -12.97 9.98
C ASN A 37 -6.73 -12.63 9.70
N PHE A 38 -6.46 -11.68 8.79
CA PHE A 38 -5.11 -11.18 8.56
C PHE A 38 -4.58 -10.42 9.79
N ARG A 39 -5.38 -9.55 10.39
CA ARG A 39 -4.99 -8.83 11.61
C ARG A 39 -4.64 -9.79 12.74
N GLU A 40 -5.49 -10.76 13.01
CA GLU A 40 -5.24 -11.81 14.00
C GLU A 40 -3.95 -12.57 13.68
N ALA A 41 -3.76 -13.04 12.45
CA ALA A 41 -2.62 -13.83 12.04
C ALA A 41 -1.29 -13.05 12.06
N PHE A 42 -1.32 -11.73 11.81
CA PHE A 42 -0.15 -10.85 11.75
C PHE A 42 -0.03 -9.89 12.94
N SER A 43 -0.61 -10.24 14.11
CA SER A 43 -0.51 -9.46 15.37
C SER A 43 -0.91 -7.98 15.15
N ASP A 44 -2.10 -7.75 14.57
CA ASP A 44 -2.62 -6.42 14.18
C ASP A 44 -1.67 -5.61 13.29
N PHE A 45 -0.90 -6.31 12.49
CA PHE A 45 0.15 -5.72 11.66
C PHE A 45 1.16 -4.87 12.45
N ASP A 46 1.43 -5.27 13.69
CA ASP A 46 2.56 -4.76 14.43
C ASP A 46 3.85 -5.34 13.83
N PHE A 47 4.49 -4.56 12.97
CA PHE A 47 5.69 -5.00 12.25
C PHE A 47 6.84 -5.35 13.20
N THR A 48 6.88 -4.78 14.42
CA THR A 48 7.90 -5.11 15.42
C THR A 48 7.70 -6.51 16.02
N LEU A 49 6.45 -6.97 16.09
CA LEU A 49 6.11 -8.34 16.48
C LEU A 49 6.27 -9.29 15.30
N VAL A 50 5.79 -8.92 14.11
CA VAL A 50 5.91 -9.73 12.90
C VAL A 50 7.38 -9.98 12.54
N ALA A 51 8.25 -8.99 12.73
CA ALA A 51 9.69 -9.12 12.52
C ALA A 51 10.35 -10.20 13.40
N LYS A 52 9.73 -10.55 14.52
CA LYS A 52 10.22 -11.60 15.45
C LYS A 52 9.67 -12.99 15.15
N TYR A 53 8.82 -13.13 14.13
CA TYR A 53 8.24 -14.41 13.78
C TYR A 53 9.31 -15.45 13.38
N GLY A 54 9.32 -16.56 14.07
CA GLY A 54 10.21 -17.68 13.80
C GLY A 54 9.58 -18.74 12.89
N LYS A 55 10.27 -19.85 12.68
CA LYS A 55 9.80 -20.97 11.84
C LYS A 55 8.39 -21.44 12.20
N ARG A 56 8.08 -21.57 13.50
CA ARG A 56 6.76 -22.03 13.97
C ARG A 56 5.64 -21.07 13.59
N ASP A 57 5.90 -19.76 13.65
CA ASP A 57 4.92 -18.72 13.28
C ASP A 57 4.70 -18.73 11.76
N ILE A 58 5.76 -18.86 10.98
CA ILE A 58 5.69 -19.01 9.52
C ILE A 58 4.89 -20.29 9.15
N GLU A 59 5.11 -21.42 9.84
CA GLU A 59 4.36 -22.66 9.61
C GLU A 59 2.86 -22.47 9.92
N LYS A 60 2.51 -21.77 11.00
CA LYS A 60 1.12 -21.43 11.32
C LYS A 60 0.50 -20.56 10.21
N LEU A 61 1.22 -19.55 9.72
CA LEU A 61 0.73 -18.68 8.64
C LEU A 61 0.51 -19.45 7.34
N VAL A 62 1.43 -20.32 6.93
CA VAL A 62 1.30 -21.08 5.66
C VAL A 62 0.27 -22.19 5.73
N THR A 63 -0.16 -22.59 6.92
CA THR A 63 -1.25 -23.57 7.13
C THR A 63 -2.61 -22.90 7.42
N ASN A 64 -2.63 -21.60 7.71
CA ASN A 64 -3.86 -20.87 8.04
C ASN A 64 -4.74 -20.66 6.80
N ALA A 65 -5.87 -21.37 6.72
CA ALA A 65 -6.85 -21.24 5.64
C ALA A 65 -7.63 -19.90 5.68
N GLY A 66 -7.58 -19.18 6.79
CA GLY A 66 -8.23 -17.87 6.97
C GLY A 66 -7.57 -16.75 6.19
N ILE A 67 -6.32 -16.92 5.76
CA ILE A 67 -5.53 -15.89 5.05
C ILE A 67 -5.05 -16.36 3.68
N ILE A 68 -4.53 -15.42 2.87
CA ILE A 68 -3.77 -15.72 1.65
C ILE A 68 -2.29 -15.87 2.04
N ARG A 69 -1.62 -16.93 1.60
CA ARG A 69 -0.34 -17.41 2.16
C ARG A 69 0.87 -16.99 1.32
N HIS A 70 1.70 -16.07 1.85
CA HIS A 70 2.99 -15.65 1.28
C HIS A 70 4.02 -15.31 2.36
N ARG A 71 5.32 -15.37 2.01
CA ARG A 71 6.44 -15.01 2.91
C ARG A 71 6.92 -13.59 2.60
N GLY A 72 7.12 -12.72 3.61
CA GLY A 72 7.62 -11.33 3.49
C GLY A 72 8.57 -10.93 4.63
N ASN A 73 9.30 -9.82 4.52
CA ASN A 73 10.44 -9.41 5.35
C ASN A 73 10.29 -8.05 6.06
N GLU A 74 11.26 -7.72 6.95
CA GLU A 74 11.34 -6.71 8.03
C GLU A 74 11.63 -5.26 7.62
N TYR A 75 11.16 -4.23 8.39
CA TYR A 75 11.52 -2.80 8.23
C TYR A 75 11.45 -1.94 9.50
N GLY A 76 12.27 -0.80 9.51
CA GLY A 76 12.17 0.32 10.44
C GLY A 76 10.97 1.24 10.17
N SER A 77 11.02 2.58 10.44
CA SER A 77 9.87 3.48 10.18
C SER A 77 9.35 3.35 8.74
N LEU A 78 8.19 2.74 8.59
CA LEU A 78 7.57 2.50 7.29
C LEU A 78 7.00 3.79 6.68
N GLY A 79 6.55 4.71 7.53
CA GLY A 79 6.08 6.01 7.09
C GLY A 79 7.15 6.76 6.29
N ALA A 80 8.32 6.99 6.89
CA ALA A 80 9.44 7.65 6.23
C ALA A 80 9.86 6.90 4.96
N TYR A 81 9.95 5.56 5.05
CA TYR A 81 10.33 4.71 3.93
C TYR A 81 9.37 4.84 2.73
N PHE A 82 8.06 4.78 2.95
CA PHE A 82 7.11 4.88 1.84
C PHE A 82 7.00 6.30 1.29
N TRP A 83 6.91 7.31 2.16
CA TRP A 83 6.69 8.69 1.72
C TRP A 83 7.86 9.31 0.93
N GLN A 84 9.08 8.77 0.99
CA GLN A 84 10.16 9.15 0.07
C GLN A 84 9.83 8.83 -1.41
N HIS A 85 8.86 7.94 -1.67
CA HIS A 85 8.38 7.59 -3.00
C HIS A 85 7.09 8.35 -3.38
N GLU A 86 6.73 9.43 -2.69
CA GLU A 86 5.58 10.25 -3.07
C GLU A 86 5.73 10.72 -4.52
N THR A 87 4.65 10.63 -5.30
CA THR A 87 4.69 11.06 -6.71
C THR A 87 4.84 12.58 -6.80
N ASP A 88 5.86 13.04 -7.53
CA ASP A 88 6.07 14.46 -7.81
C ASP A 88 4.87 15.01 -8.62
N PRO A 89 4.19 16.07 -8.12
CA PRO A 89 3.10 16.70 -8.83
C PRO A 89 3.49 17.17 -10.25
N ALA A 90 4.76 17.55 -10.48
CA ALA A 90 5.27 17.96 -11.78
C ALA A 90 5.20 16.82 -12.83
N ASN A 91 5.26 15.57 -12.39
CA ASN A 91 5.17 14.38 -13.24
C ASN A 91 3.73 13.93 -13.49
N ARG A 92 2.74 14.70 -13.02
CA ARG A 92 1.32 14.33 -13.16
C ARG A 92 0.66 15.08 -14.35
N PRO A 93 -0.32 14.43 -15.00
CA PRO A 93 -1.12 15.13 -16.02
C PRO A 93 -1.81 16.36 -15.42
N LYS A 94 -1.78 17.49 -16.14
CA LYS A 94 -2.47 18.73 -15.73
C LYS A 94 -3.98 18.53 -15.62
N ARG A 95 -4.54 17.62 -16.41
CA ARG A 95 -5.94 17.23 -16.40
C ARG A 95 -6.06 15.73 -16.20
N LEU A 96 -6.90 15.31 -15.27
CA LEU A 96 -7.12 13.91 -14.95
C LEU A 96 -8.60 13.56 -15.23
N ASP A 97 -8.89 13.16 -16.44
CA ASP A 97 -10.16 12.59 -16.83
C ASP A 97 -10.13 11.05 -16.83
N HIS A 98 -11.26 10.42 -17.05
CA HIS A 98 -11.38 8.96 -17.06
C HIS A 98 -10.52 8.28 -18.16
N LYS A 99 -10.32 8.94 -19.31
CA LYS A 99 -9.47 8.42 -20.39
C LYS A 99 -8.01 8.44 -19.97
N THR A 100 -7.54 9.55 -19.43
CA THR A 100 -6.18 9.73 -18.93
C THR A 100 -5.89 8.76 -17.77
N LEU A 101 -6.83 8.64 -16.81
CA LEU A 101 -6.67 7.73 -15.68
C LEU A 101 -6.46 6.27 -16.11
N LYS A 102 -7.16 5.79 -17.13
CA LYS A 102 -6.97 4.43 -17.67
C LYS A 102 -5.57 4.15 -18.20
N THR A 103 -4.80 5.17 -18.56
CA THR A 103 -3.42 5.02 -19.02
C THR A 103 -2.41 5.02 -17.88
N LEU A 104 -2.81 5.39 -16.66
CA LEU A 104 -1.95 5.53 -15.50
C LEU A 104 -1.93 4.24 -14.66
N GLY A 105 -1.27 3.21 -15.15
CA GLY A 105 -1.10 1.95 -14.42
C GLY A 105 0.13 1.89 -13.51
N LYS A 106 1.04 2.86 -13.61
CA LYS A 106 2.30 2.95 -12.86
C LYS A 106 2.93 4.33 -13.04
N THR A 107 3.81 4.73 -12.11
CA THR A 107 4.64 5.95 -12.20
C THR A 107 6.12 5.59 -12.03
N PRO A 108 7.07 6.51 -12.33
CA PRO A 108 8.48 6.29 -12.03
C PRO A 108 8.71 5.93 -10.56
N GLU A 109 8.01 6.59 -9.63
CA GLU A 109 8.11 6.36 -8.20
C GLU A 109 7.57 4.99 -7.79
N SER A 110 6.44 4.55 -8.36
CA SER A 110 5.91 3.19 -8.11
C SER A 110 6.82 2.09 -8.65
N ILE A 111 7.52 2.36 -9.77
CA ILE A 111 8.53 1.45 -10.32
C ILE A 111 9.74 1.38 -9.36
N ALA A 112 10.21 2.52 -8.86
CA ALA A 112 11.31 2.60 -7.91
C ALA A 112 10.96 1.89 -6.60
N LEU A 113 9.79 2.16 -6.03
CA LEU A 113 9.28 1.49 -4.83
C LEU A 113 9.18 -0.03 -5.04
N SER A 114 8.58 -0.48 -6.13
CA SER A 114 8.50 -1.90 -6.47
C SER A 114 9.87 -2.57 -6.55
N LYS A 115 10.84 -1.91 -7.19
CA LYS A 115 12.21 -2.41 -7.34
C LYS A 115 12.91 -2.51 -5.98
N ASP A 116 12.76 -1.52 -5.11
CA ASP A 116 13.36 -1.52 -3.80
C ASP A 116 12.73 -2.58 -2.88
N LEU A 117 11.39 -2.67 -2.84
CA LEU A 117 10.69 -3.72 -2.10
C LEU A 117 11.15 -5.12 -2.53
N LYS A 118 11.31 -5.37 -3.83
CA LYS A 118 11.81 -6.65 -4.34
C LYS A 118 13.24 -6.95 -3.91
N LYS A 119 14.14 -5.95 -3.92
CA LYS A 119 15.50 -6.10 -3.41
C LYS A 119 15.52 -6.50 -1.92
N ARG A 120 14.53 -6.08 -1.18
CA ARG A 120 14.34 -6.40 0.23
C ARG A 120 13.60 -7.71 0.46
N GLY A 121 13.33 -8.51 -0.59
CA GLY A 121 12.71 -9.83 -0.50
C GLY A 121 11.19 -9.87 -0.59
N TRP A 122 10.53 -8.74 -0.83
CA TRP A 122 9.08 -8.73 -1.02
C TRP A 122 8.67 -9.38 -2.34
N SER A 123 7.63 -10.21 -2.28
CA SER A 123 7.01 -10.85 -3.44
C SER A 123 5.68 -10.20 -3.78
N PHE A 124 5.24 -10.31 -5.04
CA PHE A 124 3.95 -9.79 -5.54
C PHE A 124 3.75 -8.28 -5.42
N VAL A 125 4.81 -7.52 -5.24
CA VAL A 125 4.83 -6.05 -5.19
C VAL A 125 5.30 -5.48 -6.53
N GLY A 126 4.60 -5.81 -7.61
CA GLY A 126 4.85 -5.23 -8.94
C GLY A 126 4.59 -3.71 -8.96
N PRO A 127 5.06 -3.00 -10.01
CA PRO A 127 4.87 -1.53 -10.11
C PRO A 127 3.41 -1.11 -10.05
N THR A 128 2.49 -1.90 -10.61
CA THR A 128 1.04 -1.64 -10.55
C THR A 128 0.50 -1.84 -9.13
N THR A 129 0.95 -2.89 -8.43
CA THR A 129 0.59 -3.12 -7.02
C THR A 129 1.11 -2.00 -6.13
N ALA A 130 2.37 -1.59 -6.32
CA ALA A 130 2.96 -0.46 -5.62
C ALA A 130 2.18 0.84 -5.91
N TYR A 131 1.76 1.06 -7.16
CA TYR A 131 0.95 2.23 -7.52
C TYR A 131 -0.43 2.22 -6.86
N ALA A 132 -1.12 1.08 -6.84
CA ALA A 132 -2.40 0.93 -6.14
C ALA A 132 -2.27 1.21 -4.63
N PHE A 133 -1.18 0.76 -4.01
CA PHE A 133 -0.83 1.12 -2.63
C PHE A 133 -0.67 2.64 -2.48
N MET A 134 0.11 3.30 -3.36
CA MET A 134 0.34 4.76 -3.32
C MET A 134 -0.96 5.56 -3.47
N GLN A 135 -1.86 5.13 -4.36
CA GLN A 135 -3.21 5.70 -4.50
C GLN A 135 -4.01 5.57 -3.20
N ALA A 136 -4.04 4.38 -2.62
CA ALA A 136 -4.83 4.10 -1.42
C ALA A 136 -4.32 4.86 -0.19
N MET A 137 -3.01 5.08 -0.09
CA MET A 137 -2.36 5.77 1.04
C MET A 137 -2.21 7.28 0.84
N GLY A 138 -2.80 7.83 -0.21
CA GLY A 138 -2.78 9.25 -0.48
C GLY A 138 -1.43 9.82 -0.92
N MET A 139 -0.49 8.99 -1.30
CA MET A 139 0.80 9.40 -1.85
C MET A 139 0.67 9.99 -3.26
N VAL A 140 -0.44 9.73 -3.91
CA VAL A 140 -0.88 10.32 -5.16
C VAL A 140 -2.39 10.53 -5.12
N ASN A 141 -2.88 11.62 -5.71
CA ASN A 141 -4.31 11.85 -5.84
C ASN A 141 -4.77 11.58 -7.28
N ASP A 142 -5.44 10.47 -7.47
CA ASP A 142 -5.99 10.04 -8.77
C ASP A 142 -7.52 10.17 -8.86
N HIS A 143 -8.13 10.91 -7.96
CA HIS A 143 -9.51 11.34 -8.18
C HIS A 143 -9.59 12.19 -9.45
N ILE A 144 -10.45 11.81 -10.38
CA ILE A 144 -10.62 12.52 -11.64
C ILE A 144 -11.18 13.95 -11.42
N ASP A 145 -10.96 14.81 -12.37
CA ASP A 145 -11.54 16.16 -12.37
C ASP A 145 -13.06 16.09 -12.26
N GLY A 146 -13.63 16.88 -11.35
CA GLY A 146 -15.06 16.84 -11.00
C GLY A 146 -15.46 15.78 -9.97
N CYS A 147 -14.56 14.94 -9.53
CA CYS A 147 -14.84 14.03 -8.40
C CYS A 147 -14.96 14.80 -7.09
N PHE A 148 -16.03 14.58 -6.34
CA PHE A 148 -16.30 15.26 -5.06
C PHE A 148 -15.17 15.08 -4.01
N ALA A 149 -14.42 13.98 -4.09
CA ALA A 149 -13.34 13.70 -3.15
C ALA A 149 -12.01 14.36 -3.53
N ARG A 150 -11.82 14.84 -4.76
CA ARG A 150 -10.56 15.36 -5.27
C ARG A 150 -10.01 16.51 -4.44
N ASP A 151 -10.83 17.56 -4.24
CA ASP A 151 -10.43 18.76 -3.52
C ASP A 151 -10.19 18.49 -2.03
N ALA A 152 -11.01 17.61 -1.42
CA ALA A 152 -10.83 17.22 -0.03
C ALA A 152 -9.50 16.46 0.16
N THR A 153 -9.16 15.57 -0.77
CA THR A 153 -7.90 14.83 -0.77
C THR A 153 -6.71 15.78 -0.97
N GLU A 154 -6.77 16.73 -1.92
CA GLU A 154 -5.69 17.71 -2.11
C GLU A 154 -5.48 18.58 -0.87
N LYS A 155 -6.54 19.07 -0.24
CA LYS A 155 -6.45 19.83 1.01
C LYS A 155 -5.83 19.01 2.13
N ALA A 156 -6.18 17.72 2.24
CA ALA A 156 -5.59 16.82 3.23
C ALA A 156 -4.10 16.60 2.96
N ARG A 157 -3.70 16.36 1.70
CA ARG A 157 -2.31 16.21 1.29
C ARG A 157 -1.46 17.45 1.55
N ALA A 158 -2.02 18.65 1.28
CA ALA A 158 -1.33 19.92 1.51
C ALA A 158 -1.04 20.18 3.00
N LYS A 159 -1.92 19.73 3.90
CA LYS A 159 -1.77 19.86 5.36
C LYS A 159 -0.96 18.73 5.99
N PHE A 160 -0.76 17.64 5.26
CA PHE A 160 -0.11 16.45 5.79
C PHE A 160 1.39 16.67 5.99
N LYS A 161 1.86 16.41 7.20
CA LYS A 161 3.31 16.40 7.53
C LYS A 161 3.89 15.05 7.13
N ARG A 162 4.76 15.04 6.13
CA ARG A 162 5.44 13.83 5.68
C ARG A 162 6.33 13.31 6.81
N PRO A 163 6.28 11.99 7.10
CA PRO A 163 7.22 11.38 8.06
C PRO A 163 8.67 11.52 7.56
N THR A 164 9.59 11.78 8.48
CA THR A 164 11.04 11.90 8.22
C THR A 164 11.80 10.80 8.93
#